data_115a57c5e46615c42de3f7a5d131f339
#
_entry.id   115a57c5e46615c42de3f7a5d131f339
#
_cell.length_a   1.000
_cell.length_b   1.000
_cell.length_c   1.000
_cell.angle_alpha   90.00
_cell.angle_beta   90.00
_cell.angle_gamma   90.00
#
_symmetry.space_group_name_H-M   'P 1'
#
loop_
_entity.id
_entity.type
_entity.pdbx_description
1 polymer ?
#
loop_
_entity_poly.entity_id
_entity_poly.type
_entity_poly.pdbx_seq_one_letter_code
_entity_poly.pdbx_strand_id
1 'polypeptide(L)'
;PLGQNPFAQRVAAGYSLIYRLGKDYEKPAFDIRTVDVNGTEVSIHERVEIDKPFCELRRFKRFTDDPATLTGLKGEPAVLIVAPLSGHYATLLRDTVRTMLKDHKVYITDWKNARTVPLSDGSFHLDDYVNYVQEFIRHIQGIYGNCHVISVCQPTVPVLAAVSLMASRGETTPLSMTMMGGP
;
A
#
# COMPACT_ATOMS: atom_id res chain seq x y z
N PRO A 1 -38.64 -19.63 21.35
CA PRO A 1 -37.77 -18.54 20.97
C PRO A 1 -37.62 -18.47 19.45
N LEU A 2 -38.16 -17.39 18.85
CA LEU A 2 -38.23 -17.20 17.39
C LEU A 2 -36.82 -17.12 16.74
N GLY A 3 -35.78 -16.82 17.49
CA GLY A 3 -34.39 -16.68 16.99
C GLY A 3 -33.69 -18.00 16.59
N GLN A 4 -34.27 -19.16 16.90
CA GLN A 4 -33.67 -20.46 16.51
C GLN A 4 -34.37 -21.10 15.28
N ASN A 5 -35.36 -20.42 14.71
CA ASN A 5 -36.01 -20.90 13.49
C ASN A 5 -35.05 -20.67 12.27
N PRO A 6 -34.71 -21.74 11.51
CA PRO A 6 -33.83 -21.63 10.36
C PRO A 6 -34.30 -20.61 9.29
N PHE A 7 -35.61 -20.45 9.14
CA PHE A 7 -36.17 -19.45 8.24
C PHE A 7 -35.91 -18.03 8.73
N ALA A 8 -36.14 -17.77 10.01
CA ALA A 8 -35.85 -16.44 10.62
C ALA A 8 -34.38 -16.09 10.53
N GLN A 9 -33.46 -17.06 10.70
CA GLN A 9 -32.02 -16.86 10.55
C GLN A 9 -31.65 -16.53 9.11
N ARG A 10 -32.24 -17.16 8.10
CA ARG A 10 -32.01 -16.83 6.68
C ARG A 10 -32.51 -15.46 6.32
N VAL A 11 -33.68 -15.09 6.82
CA VAL A 11 -34.22 -13.70 6.63
C VAL A 11 -33.30 -12.67 7.26
N ALA A 12 -32.86 -12.89 8.50
CA ALA A 12 -31.93 -11.99 9.19
C ALA A 12 -30.58 -11.89 8.45
N ALA A 13 -30.06 -13.02 7.95
CA ALA A 13 -28.85 -13.02 7.13
C ALA A 13 -29.03 -12.23 5.83
N GLY A 14 -30.19 -12.37 5.17
CA GLY A 14 -30.54 -11.60 3.98
C GLY A 14 -30.58 -10.08 4.25
N TYR A 15 -31.23 -9.67 5.34
CA TYR A 15 -31.24 -8.27 5.76
C TYR A 15 -29.84 -7.75 6.07
N SER A 16 -29.02 -8.53 6.78
CA SER A 16 -27.64 -8.19 7.08
C SER A 16 -26.79 -8.03 5.81
N LEU A 17 -27.03 -8.89 4.82
CA LEU A 17 -26.35 -8.79 3.53
C LEU A 17 -26.73 -7.51 2.80
N ILE A 18 -28.04 -7.21 2.66
CA ILE A 18 -28.53 -6.00 2.01
C ILE A 18 -27.99 -4.74 2.72
N TYR A 19 -28.02 -4.73 4.05
CA TYR A 19 -27.49 -3.63 4.85
C TYR A 19 -25.99 -3.40 4.58
N ARG A 20 -25.19 -4.48 4.51
CA ARG A 20 -23.77 -4.41 4.24
C ARG A 20 -23.45 -3.98 2.82
N LEU A 21 -24.26 -4.40 1.83
CA LEU A 21 -24.09 -4.01 0.43
C LEU A 21 -24.35 -2.52 0.20
N GLY A 22 -25.25 -1.91 0.99
CA GLY A 22 -25.56 -0.49 0.93
C GLY A 22 -24.69 0.40 1.81
N LYS A 23 -23.78 -0.19 2.62
CA LYS A 23 -22.97 0.59 3.55
C LYS A 23 -21.66 1.03 2.92
N ASP A 24 -21.44 2.34 2.86
CA ASP A 24 -20.13 2.90 2.58
C ASP A 24 -19.27 2.83 3.84
N TYR A 25 -18.11 2.19 3.70
CA TYR A 25 -17.13 2.11 4.77
C TYR A 25 -16.13 3.25 4.57
N GLU A 26 -16.09 4.13 5.55
CA GLU A 26 -15.10 5.21 5.58
C GLU A 26 -13.68 4.62 5.63
N LYS A 27 -12.79 5.19 4.82
CA LYS A 27 -11.39 4.78 4.76
C LYS A 27 -10.67 5.22 6.03
N PRO A 28 -10.09 4.30 6.82
CA PRO A 28 -9.32 4.67 8.00
C PRO A 28 -8.07 5.49 7.62
N ALA A 29 -7.69 6.45 8.45
CA ALA A 29 -6.39 7.12 8.32
C ALA A 29 -5.25 6.20 8.77
N PHE A 30 -4.04 6.40 8.21
CA PHE A 30 -2.84 5.73 8.73
C PHE A 30 -2.51 6.21 10.15
N ASP A 31 -2.66 7.48 10.43
CA ASP A 31 -2.44 8.12 11.74
C ASP A 31 -1.10 7.69 12.39
N ILE A 32 -0.04 7.68 11.60
CA ILE A 32 1.32 7.46 12.07
C ILE A 32 1.96 8.83 12.20
N ARG A 33 2.04 9.35 13.43
CA ARG A 33 2.53 10.71 13.70
C ARG A 33 4.01 10.75 14.04
N THR A 34 4.48 9.72 14.75
CA THR A 34 5.87 9.58 15.18
C THR A 34 6.32 8.14 15.09
N VAL A 35 7.63 7.95 15.06
CA VAL A 35 8.30 6.65 15.15
C VAL A 35 9.60 6.82 15.94
N ASP A 36 9.95 5.82 16.75
CA ASP A 36 11.26 5.77 17.39
C ASP A 36 12.32 5.25 16.42
N VAL A 37 13.38 6.02 16.26
CA VAL A 37 14.57 5.66 15.46
C VAL A 37 15.76 5.70 16.39
N ASN A 38 16.24 4.53 16.81
CA ASN A 38 17.40 4.38 17.71
C ASN A 38 17.29 5.23 19.00
N GLY A 39 16.10 5.28 19.61
CA GLY A 39 15.85 6.03 20.83
C GLY A 39 15.51 7.51 20.64
N THR A 40 15.42 7.98 19.38
CA THR A 40 15.01 9.34 19.04
C THR A 40 13.60 9.30 18.44
N GLU A 41 12.68 10.09 19.00
CA GLU A 41 11.36 10.27 18.42
C GLU A 41 11.45 11.14 17.16
N VAL A 42 10.98 10.59 16.03
CA VAL A 42 11.01 11.22 14.71
C VAL A 42 9.58 11.45 14.24
N SER A 43 9.27 12.68 13.86
CA SER A 43 7.96 13.04 13.31
C SER A 43 7.75 12.48 11.91
N ILE A 44 6.50 12.07 11.62
CA ILE A 44 6.10 11.49 10.33
C ILE A 44 5.11 12.43 9.64
N HIS A 45 5.40 12.75 8.37
CA HIS A 45 4.48 13.44 7.48
C HIS A 45 4.08 12.51 6.35
N GLU A 46 2.81 12.14 6.34
CA GLU A 46 2.18 11.39 5.25
C GLU A 46 1.81 12.35 4.12
N ARG A 47 2.13 11.99 2.88
CA ARG A 47 1.72 12.74 1.70
C ARG A 47 1.48 11.83 0.50
N VAL A 48 0.62 12.27 -0.40
CA VAL A 48 0.49 11.68 -1.73
C VAL A 48 1.65 12.16 -2.59
N GLU A 49 2.42 11.23 -3.13
CA GLU A 49 3.57 11.50 -4.00
C GLU A 49 3.17 11.42 -5.48
N ILE A 50 2.33 10.43 -5.82
CA ILE A 50 1.71 10.27 -7.14
C ILE A 50 0.24 9.98 -6.93
N ASP A 51 -0.63 10.68 -7.67
CA ASP A 51 -2.06 10.45 -7.69
C ASP A 51 -2.48 9.93 -9.07
N LYS A 52 -3.03 8.71 -9.11
CA LYS A 52 -3.56 8.07 -10.31
C LYS A 52 -5.05 7.74 -10.13
N PRO A 53 -5.80 7.50 -11.20
CA PRO A 53 -7.23 7.22 -11.09
C PRO A 53 -7.59 6.12 -10.09
N PHE A 54 -6.83 5.03 -10.05
CA PHE A 54 -7.14 3.86 -9.22
C PHE A 54 -6.25 3.70 -8.00
N CYS A 55 -5.13 4.42 -7.91
CA CYS A 55 -4.16 4.24 -6.82
C CYS A 55 -3.37 5.51 -6.56
N GLU A 56 -3.13 5.81 -5.31
CA GLU A 56 -2.15 6.79 -4.88
C GLU A 56 -0.86 6.09 -4.45
N LEU A 57 0.30 6.69 -4.78
CA LEU A 57 1.54 6.36 -4.11
C LEU A 57 1.71 7.30 -2.93
N ARG A 58 1.63 6.77 -1.72
CA ARG A 58 1.82 7.53 -0.49
C ARG A 58 3.22 7.36 0.03
N ARG A 59 3.79 8.47 0.53
CA ARG A 59 5.09 8.53 1.17
C ARG A 59 4.95 8.96 2.62
N PHE A 60 5.67 8.28 3.51
CA PHE A 60 5.82 8.66 4.91
C PHE A 60 7.21 9.27 5.10
N LYS A 61 7.28 10.59 5.12
CA LYS A 61 8.55 11.32 5.28
C LYS A 61 8.82 11.55 6.74
N ARG A 62 10.04 11.22 7.18
CA ARG A 62 10.53 11.41 8.53
C ARG A 62 11.21 12.78 8.67
N PHE A 63 10.96 13.44 9.80
CA PHE A 63 11.52 14.75 10.14
C PHE A 63 12.04 14.74 11.56
N THR A 64 13.21 15.29 11.75
CA THR A 64 13.85 15.49 13.06
C THR A 64 14.73 16.72 13.03
N ASP A 65 14.85 17.40 14.16
CA ASP A 65 15.77 18.52 14.35
C ASP A 65 17.16 18.04 14.82
N ASP A 66 17.31 16.75 15.17
CA ASP A 66 18.60 16.16 15.54
C ASP A 66 19.48 15.91 14.32
N PRO A 67 20.64 16.61 14.17
CA PRO A 67 21.48 16.48 13.00
C PRO A 67 22.09 15.08 12.80
N ALA A 68 22.36 14.37 13.89
CA ALA A 68 22.95 13.03 13.82
C ALA A 68 21.95 12.04 13.26
N THR A 69 20.73 12.03 13.82
CA THR A 69 19.61 11.21 13.33
C THR A 69 19.28 11.58 11.88
N LEU A 70 19.19 12.86 11.54
CA LEU A 70 18.91 13.32 10.17
C LEU A 70 19.94 12.79 9.15
N THR A 71 21.21 12.74 9.53
CA THR A 71 22.27 12.19 8.69
C THR A 71 22.08 10.69 8.47
N GLY A 72 21.75 9.95 9.51
CA GLY A 72 21.40 8.51 9.42
C GLY A 72 20.23 8.27 8.47
N LEU A 73 19.14 9.02 8.65
CA LEU A 73 17.93 8.88 7.82
C LEU A 73 18.19 9.08 6.32
N LYS A 74 19.16 9.92 5.94
CA LYS A 74 19.53 10.17 4.54
C LYS A 74 20.13 8.94 3.86
N GLY A 75 20.93 8.16 4.61
CA GLY A 75 21.63 6.96 4.11
C GLY A 75 20.75 5.71 4.01
N GLU A 76 19.57 5.72 4.65
CA GLU A 76 18.72 4.53 4.72
C GLU A 76 18.08 4.18 3.38
N PRO A 77 17.82 2.87 3.13
CA PRO A 77 17.21 2.40 1.89
C PRO A 77 15.74 2.83 1.77
N ALA A 78 15.23 2.82 0.54
CA ALA A 78 13.82 3.04 0.25
C ALA A 78 13.09 1.69 0.06
N VAL A 79 11.86 1.59 0.55
CA VAL A 79 10.98 0.44 0.37
C VAL A 79 9.63 0.86 -0.17
N LEU A 80 9.17 0.15 -1.19
CA LEU A 80 7.79 0.20 -1.69
C LEU A 80 7.01 -0.97 -1.11
N ILE A 81 5.97 -0.67 -0.36
CA ILE A 81 4.99 -1.66 0.11
C ILE A 81 3.82 -1.67 -0.86
N VAL A 82 3.55 -2.79 -1.48
CA VAL A 82 2.40 -2.97 -2.38
C VAL A 82 1.28 -3.64 -1.59
N ALA A 83 0.27 -2.85 -1.25
CA ALA A 83 -0.89 -3.29 -0.48
C ALA A 83 -1.90 -4.06 -1.36
N PRO A 84 -2.70 -4.96 -0.80
CA PRO A 84 -3.77 -5.63 -1.52
C PRO A 84 -4.78 -4.64 -2.12
N LEU A 85 -5.19 -4.89 -3.36
CA LEU A 85 -6.24 -4.14 -4.04
C LEU A 85 -7.64 -4.53 -3.51
N SER A 86 -7.81 -5.80 -3.16
CA SER A 86 -9.12 -6.38 -2.89
C SER A 86 -9.46 -6.42 -1.39
N GLY A 87 -10.65 -5.91 -1.07
CA GLY A 87 -11.34 -6.15 0.20
C GLY A 87 -10.85 -5.36 1.41
N HIS A 88 -9.74 -4.62 1.31
CA HIS A 88 -9.17 -3.87 2.43
C HIS A 88 -8.53 -2.57 1.94
N TYR A 89 -8.50 -1.58 2.83
CA TYR A 89 -7.68 -0.38 2.61
C TYR A 89 -6.20 -0.66 2.93
N ALA A 90 -5.30 0.11 2.35
CA ALA A 90 -3.86 0.00 2.60
C ALA A 90 -3.49 0.15 4.09
N THR A 91 -4.34 0.79 4.87
CA THR A 91 -4.22 0.92 6.34
C THR A 91 -4.23 -0.40 7.10
N LEU A 92 -4.63 -1.52 6.46
CA LEU A 92 -4.39 -2.87 6.99
C LEU A 92 -2.90 -3.11 7.30
N LEU A 93 -2.01 -2.50 6.51
CA LEU A 93 -0.56 -2.62 6.65
C LEU A 93 0.07 -1.50 7.50
N ARG A 94 -0.73 -0.78 8.32
CA ARG A 94 -0.25 0.31 9.19
C ARG A 94 0.95 -0.10 10.04
N ASP A 95 0.88 -1.26 10.66
CA ASP A 95 1.96 -1.72 11.54
C ASP A 95 3.20 -2.15 10.75
N THR A 96 3.03 -2.68 9.54
CA THR A 96 4.15 -2.92 8.62
C THR A 96 4.82 -1.61 8.23
N VAL A 97 4.05 -0.58 7.86
CA VAL A 97 4.58 0.76 7.57
C VAL A 97 5.33 1.31 8.78
N ARG A 98 4.72 1.25 9.97
CA ARG A 98 5.34 1.74 11.22
C ARG A 98 6.65 1.02 11.54
N THR A 99 6.70 -0.29 11.33
CA THR A 99 7.90 -1.09 11.56
C THR A 99 9.01 -0.72 10.59
N MET A 100 8.70 -0.61 9.30
CA MET A 100 9.67 -0.25 8.27
C MET A 100 10.17 1.19 8.41
N LEU A 101 9.38 2.10 8.98
CA LEU A 101 9.78 3.49 9.21
C LEU A 101 10.91 3.66 10.23
N LYS A 102 11.26 2.62 10.98
CA LYS A 102 12.38 2.68 11.93
C LYS A 102 13.74 2.81 11.25
N ASP A 103 13.87 2.23 10.05
CA ASP A 103 15.14 2.09 9.33
C ASP A 103 15.04 2.22 7.79
N HIS A 104 13.86 2.60 7.26
CA HIS A 104 13.63 2.74 5.82
C HIS A 104 12.87 4.03 5.48
N LYS A 105 13.06 4.50 4.25
CA LYS A 105 12.16 5.45 3.58
C LYS A 105 10.99 4.68 3.01
N VAL A 106 9.77 4.93 3.51
CA VAL A 106 8.60 4.06 3.22
C VAL A 106 7.63 4.72 2.25
N TYR A 107 7.29 3.96 1.23
CA TYR A 107 6.20 4.22 0.28
C TYR A 107 5.19 3.09 0.33
N ILE A 108 3.92 3.39 0.08
CA ILE A 108 2.86 2.38 0.00
C ILE A 108 1.89 2.72 -1.12
N THR A 109 1.40 1.69 -1.82
CA THR A 109 0.26 1.83 -2.73
C THR A 109 -1.02 1.93 -1.93
N ASP A 110 -1.82 2.95 -2.21
CA ASP A 110 -3.09 3.20 -1.55
C ASP A 110 -4.21 3.18 -2.59
N TRP A 111 -4.84 2.02 -2.73
CA TRP A 111 -5.86 1.78 -3.74
C TRP A 111 -7.14 2.55 -3.42
N LYS A 112 -7.66 3.25 -4.43
CA LYS A 112 -8.94 3.93 -4.36
C LYS A 112 -10.08 2.92 -4.47
N ASN A 113 -11.24 3.27 -3.93
CA ASN A 113 -12.44 2.47 -4.14
C ASN A 113 -12.85 2.54 -5.62
N ALA A 114 -12.68 1.45 -6.36
CA ALA A 114 -12.98 1.41 -7.79
C ALA A 114 -14.44 1.76 -8.13
N ARG A 115 -15.37 1.61 -7.17
CA ARG A 115 -16.77 2.02 -7.34
C ARG A 115 -16.94 3.54 -7.47
N THR A 116 -15.98 4.32 -6.99
CA THR A 116 -16.01 5.79 -7.01
C THR A 116 -15.15 6.38 -8.13
N VAL A 117 -14.40 5.54 -8.86
CA VAL A 117 -13.62 6.00 -10.02
C VAL A 117 -14.56 6.24 -11.21
N PRO A 118 -14.52 7.42 -11.82
CA PRO A 118 -15.35 7.74 -12.97
C PRO A 118 -15.10 6.78 -14.14
N LEU A 119 -16.16 6.40 -14.86
CA LEU A 119 -16.04 5.56 -16.06
C LEU A 119 -15.20 6.21 -17.16
N SER A 120 -15.12 7.54 -17.18
CA SER A 120 -14.26 8.30 -18.09
C SER A 120 -12.77 8.01 -17.92
N ASP A 121 -12.35 7.53 -16.74
CA ASP A 121 -10.96 7.19 -16.44
C ASP A 121 -10.57 5.81 -16.99
N GLY A 122 -11.51 5.12 -17.62
CA GLY A 122 -11.31 3.84 -18.28
C GLY A 122 -11.43 2.64 -17.35
N SER A 123 -11.04 1.49 -17.88
CA SER A 123 -11.00 0.21 -17.14
C SER A 123 -9.62 0.02 -16.47
N PHE A 124 -9.60 -0.84 -15.46
CA PHE A 124 -8.37 -1.22 -14.76
C PHE A 124 -8.24 -2.75 -14.75
N HIS A 125 -7.21 -3.24 -15.43
CA HIS A 125 -6.92 -4.65 -15.58
C HIS A 125 -5.58 -5.03 -14.94
N LEU A 126 -5.18 -6.29 -15.04
CA LEU A 126 -3.91 -6.77 -14.50
C LEU A 126 -2.71 -6.04 -15.12
N ASP A 127 -2.76 -5.76 -16.42
CA ASP A 127 -1.71 -5.04 -17.13
C ASP A 127 -1.53 -3.62 -16.58
N ASP A 128 -2.63 -2.94 -16.24
CA ASP A 128 -2.60 -1.61 -15.64
C ASP A 128 -2.00 -1.66 -14.24
N TYR A 129 -2.33 -2.70 -13.47
CA TYR A 129 -1.72 -2.93 -12.17
C TYR A 129 -0.21 -3.11 -12.28
N VAL A 130 0.23 -3.97 -13.19
CA VAL A 130 1.66 -4.21 -13.47
C VAL A 130 2.35 -2.90 -13.86
N ASN A 131 1.73 -2.11 -14.75
CA ASN A 131 2.26 -0.82 -15.18
C ASN A 131 2.36 0.19 -14.02
N TYR A 132 1.37 0.25 -13.14
CA TYR A 132 1.42 1.12 -11.95
C TYR A 132 2.58 0.73 -11.02
N VAL A 133 2.76 -0.57 -10.75
CA VAL A 133 3.88 -1.05 -9.92
C VAL A 133 5.22 -0.68 -10.54
N GLN A 134 5.40 -0.88 -11.84
CA GLN A 134 6.64 -0.50 -12.54
C GLN A 134 6.89 1.00 -12.47
N GLU A 135 5.86 1.82 -12.67
CA GLU A 135 5.97 3.27 -12.59
C GLU A 135 6.40 3.72 -11.19
N PHE A 136 5.81 3.16 -10.15
CA PHE A 136 6.15 3.49 -8.77
C PHE A 136 7.57 3.06 -8.41
N ILE A 137 8.01 1.89 -8.87
CA ILE A 137 9.39 1.43 -8.71
C ILE A 137 10.35 2.41 -9.39
N ARG A 138 10.12 2.75 -10.66
CA ARG A 138 10.96 3.68 -11.42
C ARG A 138 11.01 5.07 -10.78
N HIS A 139 9.87 5.55 -10.25
CA HIS A 139 9.81 6.82 -9.53
C HIS A 139 10.74 6.82 -8.31
N ILE A 140 10.67 5.78 -7.48
CA ILE A 140 11.51 5.67 -6.28
C ILE A 140 12.98 5.49 -6.65
N GLN A 141 13.26 4.69 -7.67
CA GLN A 141 14.62 4.52 -8.22
C GLN A 141 15.21 5.85 -8.72
N GLY A 142 14.41 6.68 -9.37
CA GLY A 142 14.84 8.02 -9.83
C GLY A 142 15.24 8.95 -8.69
N ILE A 143 14.69 8.74 -7.49
CA ILE A 143 15.00 9.57 -6.30
C ILE A 143 16.20 9.02 -5.51
N TYR A 144 16.29 7.69 -5.37
CA TYR A 144 17.24 7.07 -4.43
C TYR A 144 18.25 6.12 -5.12
N GLY A 145 18.24 6.03 -6.44
CA GLY A 145 19.05 5.08 -7.21
C GLY A 145 18.45 3.69 -7.30
N ASN A 146 17.92 3.14 -6.21
CA ASN A 146 17.16 1.89 -6.21
C ASN A 146 16.25 1.77 -4.96
N CYS A 147 15.47 0.70 -4.88
CA CYS A 147 14.56 0.42 -3.77
C CYS A 147 14.39 -1.08 -3.51
N HIS A 148 13.78 -1.40 -2.39
CA HIS A 148 13.25 -2.72 -2.06
C HIS A 148 11.75 -2.74 -2.29
N VAL A 149 11.16 -3.91 -2.60
CA VAL A 149 9.71 -4.08 -2.76
C VAL A 149 9.21 -5.15 -1.83
N ILE A 150 8.12 -4.84 -1.12
CA ILE A 150 7.37 -5.79 -0.29
C ILE A 150 5.96 -5.87 -0.84
N SER A 151 5.48 -7.08 -1.14
CA SER A 151 4.11 -7.34 -1.57
C SER A 151 3.42 -8.31 -0.61
N VAL A 152 2.20 -7.98 -0.21
CA VAL A 152 1.46 -8.74 0.80
C VAL A 152 0.17 -9.29 0.22
N CYS A 153 0.01 -10.62 0.20
CA CYS A 153 -1.16 -11.33 -0.33
C CYS A 153 -1.29 -11.18 -1.86
N GLN A 154 -2.45 -10.79 -2.37
CA GLN A 154 -2.78 -10.68 -3.79
C GLN A 154 -1.73 -9.92 -4.66
N PRO A 155 -1.13 -8.81 -4.23
CA PRO A 155 -0.13 -8.08 -5.05
C PRO A 155 1.15 -8.86 -5.35
N THR A 156 1.41 -10.00 -4.75
CA THR A 156 2.59 -10.82 -5.08
C THR A 156 2.60 -11.20 -6.56
N VAL A 157 1.45 -11.47 -7.16
CA VAL A 157 1.31 -11.82 -8.58
C VAL A 157 1.68 -10.63 -9.50
N PRO A 158 1.02 -9.46 -9.43
CA PRO A 158 1.38 -8.33 -10.28
C PRO A 158 2.77 -7.77 -10.00
N VAL A 159 3.29 -7.86 -8.77
CA VAL A 159 4.67 -7.45 -8.45
C VAL A 159 5.68 -8.39 -9.10
N LEU A 160 5.48 -9.71 -9.01
CA LEU A 160 6.33 -10.69 -9.70
C LEU A 160 6.33 -10.44 -11.21
N ALA A 161 5.16 -10.23 -11.81
CA ALA A 161 5.05 -9.92 -13.23
C ALA A 161 5.76 -8.60 -13.58
N ALA A 162 5.57 -7.55 -12.79
CA ALA A 162 6.18 -6.25 -13.01
C ALA A 162 7.71 -6.33 -13.00
N VAL A 163 8.30 -6.97 -11.99
CA VAL A 163 9.75 -7.11 -11.85
C VAL A 163 10.32 -8.03 -12.94
N SER A 164 9.62 -9.13 -13.27
CA SER A 164 10.03 -10.04 -14.34
C SER A 164 10.07 -9.35 -15.72
N LEU A 165 9.07 -8.50 -16.01
CA LEU A 165 9.05 -7.71 -17.24
C LEU A 165 10.15 -6.65 -17.27
N MET A 166 10.45 -5.98 -16.14
CA MET A 166 11.60 -5.08 -16.05
C MET A 166 12.90 -5.81 -16.36
N ALA A 167 13.10 -6.97 -15.73
CA ALA A 167 14.29 -7.80 -15.97
C ALA A 167 14.41 -8.23 -17.43
N SER A 168 13.31 -8.69 -18.06
CA SER A 168 13.30 -9.13 -19.45
C SER A 168 13.62 -8.03 -20.45
N ARG A 169 13.38 -6.77 -20.08
CA ARG A 169 13.70 -5.57 -20.88
C ARG A 169 15.08 -4.99 -20.58
N GLY A 170 15.85 -5.62 -19.68
CA GLY A 170 17.15 -5.11 -19.25
C GLY A 170 17.07 -3.84 -18.40
N GLU A 171 15.89 -3.55 -17.83
CA GLU A 171 15.71 -2.42 -16.92
C GLU A 171 16.29 -2.73 -15.54
N THR A 172 16.65 -1.69 -14.79
CA THR A 172 17.07 -1.83 -13.40
C THR A 172 15.93 -2.39 -12.55
N THR A 173 16.12 -3.57 -11.97
CA THR A 173 15.16 -4.19 -11.05
C THR A 173 15.36 -3.69 -9.62
N PRO A 174 14.36 -3.82 -8.73
CA PRO A 174 14.54 -3.59 -7.30
C PRO A 174 15.67 -4.43 -6.72
N LEU A 175 16.32 -3.94 -5.65
CA LEU A 175 17.37 -4.66 -4.92
C LEU A 175 16.88 -5.97 -4.31
N SER A 176 15.63 -6.00 -3.88
CA SER A 176 14.97 -7.21 -3.40
C SER A 176 13.46 -7.12 -3.65
N MET A 177 12.84 -8.29 -3.73
CA MET A 177 11.40 -8.47 -3.82
C MET A 177 10.97 -9.48 -2.75
N THR A 178 10.25 -9.01 -1.74
CA THR A 178 9.69 -9.84 -0.66
C THR A 178 8.22 -10.11 -0.95
N MET A 179 7.85 -11.38 -1.06
CA MET A 179 6.47 -11.82 -1.31
C MET A 179 5.93 -12.50 -0.06
N MET A 180 4.87 -11.96 0.54
CA MET A 180 4.30 -12.43 1.79
C MET A 180 2.90 -12.97 1.57
N GLY A 181 2.71 -14.28 1.82
CA GLY A 181 1.40 -14.93 1.82
C GLY A 181 0.61 -14.76 0.51
N GLY A 182 1.30 -14.84 -0.62
CA GLY A 182 0.67 -14.78 -1.93
C GLY A 182 -0.02 -16.09 -2.35
N PRO A 183 -0.94 -16.04 -3.35
CA PRO A 183 -1.56 -17.22 -3.93
C PRO A 183 -0.56 -18.08 -4.71
#